data_97c058b2caaa977c371445ce53365042
#
_entry.id   97c058b2caaa977c371445ce53365042
#
_cell.length_a   1.000
_cell.length_b   1.000
_cell.length_c   1.000
_cell.angle_alpha   90.00
_cell.angle_beta   90.00
_cell.angle_gamma   90.00
#
_symmetry.space_group_name_H-M   'P 1'
#
loop_
_entity.id
_entity.type
_entity.pdbx_description
1 polymer ?
#
loop_
_entity_poly.entity_id
_entity_poly.type
_entity_poly.pdbx_seq_one_letter_code
_entity_poly.pdbx_strand_id
1 'polypeptide(L)'
;ASDITRTYAAADAGEFQALIESMDTAQQGFVAKVRAGQSYPALHIHAHHVIAGILREHGFIRMDAASAVESGVTRAFFPHGLGHSIGLQVHDVAGFASNERGDTLPRPDGHPFLRMTRTLEPHMVVTIEPGLYFIEMLLAELRDKPVSRDIAWDKVEAFKQYGGIRIEDDVVCTEDAPENLTRDAFAALA
;
A
#
# COMPACT_ATOMS: atom_id res chain seq x y z
N ALA A 1 -13.77 -5.77 14.57
CA ALA A 1 -12.74 -6.42 13.76
C ALA A 1 -11.49 -5.54 13.76
N SER A 2 -10.31 -6.12 13.52
CA SER A 2 -9.05 -5.41 13.35
C SER A 2 -8.21 -6.14 12.32
N ASP A 3 -7.34 -5.42 11.61
CA ASP A 3 -6.36 -5.98 10.69
C ASP A 3 -5.02 -5.26 10.87
N ILE A 4 -4.00 -5.99 11.30
CA ILE A 4 -2.72 -5.40 11.70
C ILE A 4 -1.58 -6.27 11.17
N THR A 5 -0.64 -5.65 10.47
CA THR A 5 0.57 -6.33 9.99
C THR A 5 1.82 -5.56 10.36
N ARG A 6 2.87 -6.29 10.77
CA ARG A 6 4.22 -5.78 10.93
C ARG A 6 5.22 -6.72 10.27
N THR A 7 6.20 -6.15 9.60
CA THR A 7 7.34 -6.87 9.06
C THR A 7 8.58 -6.54 9.86
N TYR A 8 9.32 -7.56 10.25
CA TYR A 8 10.58 -7.45 10.97
C TYR A 8 11.69 -8.14 10.19
N ALA A 9 12.84 -7.49 10.10
CA ALA A 9 14.03 -8.11 9.54
C ALA A 9 14.67 -9.05 10.58
N ALA A 10 15.17 -10.19 10.13
CA ALA A 10 16.10 -10.98 10.94
C ALA A 10 17.44 -10.23 11.08
N ALA A 11 18.26 -10.60 12.05
CA ALA A 11 19.61 -10.07 12.18
C ALA A 11 20.36 -10.23 10.85
N ASP A 12 21.21 -9.28 10.50
CA ASP A 12 22.04 -9.23 9.29
C ASP A 12 21.32 -8.91 7.97
N ALA A 13 20.09 -8.46 7.98
CA ALA A 13 19.33 -8.07 6.79
C ALA A 13 19.36 -6.55 6.51
N GLY A 14 20.54 -5.91 6.58
CA GLY A 14 20.71 -4.44 6.58
C GLY A 14 19.99 -3.68 5.45
N GLU A 15 20.10 -4.10 4.19
CA GLU A 15 19.38 -3.47 3.08
C GLU A 15 17.86 -3.70 3.17
N PHE A 16 17.44 -4.88 3.64
CA PHE A 16 16.02 -5.17 3.81
C PHE A 16 15.43 -4.40 4.99
N GLN A 17 16.19 -4.21 6.07
CA GLN A 17 15.80 -3.37 7.19
C GLN A 17 15.61 -1.91 6.74
N ALA A 18 16.51 -1.35 5.93
CA ALA A 18 16.37 0.00 5.38
C ALA A 18 15.12 0.14 4.48
N LEU A 19 14.79 -0.92 3.74
CA LEU A 19 13.56 -0.94 2.93
C LEU A 19 12.30 -0.97 3.81
N ILE A 20 12.30 -1.72 4.92
CA ILE A 20 11.21 -1.72 5.91
C ILE A 20 11.02 -0.31 6.49
N GLU A 21 12.10 0.38 6.86
CA GLU A 21 12.06 1.74 7.42
C GLU A 21 11.49 2.75 6.42
N SER A 22 11.86 2.64 5.14
CA SER A 22 11.29 3.46 4.07
C SER A 22 9.79 3.20 3.89
N MET A 23 9.36 1.93 3.95
CA MET A 23 7.95 1.55 3.88
C MET A 23 7.17 1.99 5.11
N ASP A 24 7.74 1.94 6.31
CA ASP A 24 7.09 2.43 7.54
C ASP A 24 6.90 3.95 7.50
N THR A 25 7.90 4.68 7.05
CA THR A 25 7.81 6.14 6.83
C THR A 25 6.71 6.49 5.83
N ALA A 26 6.65 5.77 4.71
CA ALA A 26 5.62 5.96 3.70
C ALA A 26 4.21 5.64 4.24
N GLN A 27 4.07 4.54 4.98
CA GLN A 27 2.81 4.14 5.59
C GLN A 27 2.27 5.23 6.53
N GLN A 28 3.11 5.78 7.41
CA GLN A 28 2.73 6.89 8.29
C GLN A 28 2.35 8.15 7.48
N GLY A 29 3.04 8.42 6.38
CA GLY A 29 2.70 9.49 5.45
C GLY A 29 1.34 9.32 4.77
N PHE A 30 0.89 8.08 4.52
CA PHE A 30 -0.47 7.78 4.02
C PHE A 30 -1.50 7.92 5.12
N VAL A 31 -1.22 7.41 6.33
CA VAL A 31 -2.08 7.59 7.50
C VAL A 31 -2.38 9.07 7.73
N ALA A 32 -1.37 9.93 7.69
CA ALA A 32 -1.54 11.38 7.89
C ALA A 32 -2.46 12.06 6.86
N LYS A 33 -2.79 11.39 5.76
CA LYS A 33 -3.71 11.87 4.72
C LYS A 33 -5.15 11.34 4.89
N VAL A 34 -5.39 10.46 5.84
CA VAL A 34 -6.73 9.93 6.14
C VAL A 34 -7.53 11.00 6.88
N ARG A 35 -8.43 11.66 6.15
CA ARG A 35 -9.31 12.71 6.69
C ARG A 35 -10.59 12.81 5.87
N ALA A 36 -11.60 13.44 6.41
CA ALA A 36 -12.86 13.69 5.71
C ALA A 36 -12.62 14.42 4.38
N GLY A 37 -13.34 13.98 3.35
CA GLY A 37 -13.21 14.52 1.99
C GLY A 37 -12.05 13.94 1.15
N GLN A 38 -11.15 13.14 1.73
CA GLN A 38 -10.09 12.47 0.98
C GLN A 38 -10.66 11.35 0.12
N SER A 39 -10.42 11.38 -1.19
CA SER A 39 -10.70 10.24 -2.08
C SER A 39 -9.73 9.10 -1.77
N TYR A 40 -10.24 7.93 -1.38
CA TYR A 40 -9.40 6.76 -1.12
C TYR A 40 -8.73 6.21 -2.40
N PRO A 41 -9.42 6.16 -3.57
CA PRO A 41 -8.76 5.83 -4.83
C PRO A 41 -7.59 6.76 -5.17
N ALA A 42 -7.74 8.08 -4.94
CA ALA A 42 -6.64 9.02 -5.17
C ALA A 42 -5.46 8.77 -4.22
N LEU A 43 -5.74 8.44 -2.95
CA LEU A 43 -4.71 8.06 -1.98
C LEU A 43 -3.99 6.76 -2.40
N HIS A 44 -4.72 5.78 -2.93
CA HIS A 44 -4.15 4.54 -3.46
C HIS A 44 -3.21 4.82 -4.65
N ILE A 45 -3.61 5.65 -5.60
CA ILE A 45 -2.72 6.03 -6.72
C ILE A 45 -1.49 6.79 -6.22
N HIS A 46 -1.67 7.69 -5.25
CA HIS A 46 -0.55 8.37 -4.60
C HIS A 46 0.43 7.36 -3.95
N ALA A 47 -0.08 6.29 -3.33
CA ALA A 47 0.77 5.24 -2.76
C ALA A 47 1.63 4.55 -3.83
N HIS A 48 1.12 4.29 -5.02
CA HIS A 48 1.91 3.77 -6.14
C HIS A 48 3.06 4.70 -6.53
N HIS A 49 2.85 6.02 -6.54
CA HIS A 49 3.92 6.99 -6.82
C HIS A 49 5.00 7.00 -5.73
N VAL A 50 4.60 6.94 -4.46
CA VAL A 50 5.55 6.89 -3.33
C VAL A 50 6.36 5.59 -3.37
N ILE A 51 5.70 4.45 -3.58
CA ILE A 51 6.36 3.14 -3.69
C ILE A 51 7.32 3.11 -4.90
N ALA A 52 6.96 3.73 -6.03
CA ALA A 52 7.89 3.89 -7.16
C ALA A 52 9.14 4.70 -6.77
N GLY A 53 8.97 5.74 -5.96
CA GLY A 53 10.08 6.51 -5.38
C GLY A 53 11.01 5.63 -4.53
N ILE A 54 10.43 4.83 -3.64
CA ILE A 54 11.17 3.87 -2.79
C ILE A 54 11.91 2.83 -3.64
N LEU A 55 11.24 2.24 -4.64
CA LEU A 55 11.86 1.28 -5.55
C LEU A 55 13.07 1.88 -6.28
N ARG A 56 12.98 3.14 -6.69
CA ARG A 56 14.07 3.87 -7.34
C ARG A 56 15.21 4.21 -6.38
N GLU A 57 14.88 4.73 -5.20
CA GLU A 57 15.86 5.08 -4.15
C GLU A 57 16.68 3.87 -3.73
N HIS A 58 16.01 2.74 -3.53
CA HIS A 58 16.67 1.47 -3.21
C HIS A 58 17.25 0.75 -4.42
N GLY A 59 17.22 1.33 -5.62
CA GLY A 59 17.89 0.80 -6.80
C GLY A 59 17.24 -0.42 -7.45
N PHE A 60 15.96 -0.68 -7.23
CA PHE A 60 15.22 -1.76 -7.91
C PHE A 60 14.79 -1.36 -9.32
N ILE A 61 14.55 -0.07 -9.55
CA ILE A 61 14.19 0.49 -10.86
C ILE A 61 15.03 1.72 -11.17
N ARG A 62 15.21 2.01 -12.48
CA ARG A 62 15.98 3.18 -12.98
C ARG A 62 15.08 4.30 -13.50
N MET A 63 13.83 3.97 -13.88
CA MET A 63 12.86 4.94 -14.37
C MET A 63 12.35 5.85 -13.25
N ASP A 64 11.76 6.99 -13.63
CA ASP A 64 11.09 7.89 -12.68
C ASP A 64 9.75 7.29 -12.19
N ALA A 65 9.21 7.89 -11.11
CA ALA A 65 8.01 7.37 -10.46
C ALA A 65 6.77 7.42 -11.36
N ALA A 66 6.60 8.47 -12.16
CA ALA A 66 5.46 8.60 -13.05
C ALA A 66 5.47 7.50 -14.12
N SER A 67 6.62 7.31 -14.78
CA SER A 67 6.83 6.23 -15.75
C SER A 67 6.61 4.83 -15.15
N ALA A 68 7.03 4.60 -13.91
CA ALA A 68 6.84 3.32 -13.22
C ALA A 68 5.36 3.02 -12.93
N VAL A 69 4.58 4.04 -12.57
CA VAL A 69 3.13 3.91 -12.36
C VAL A 69 2.40 3.70 -13.68
N GLU A 70 2.66 4.54 -14.69
CA GLU A 70 2.01 4.48 -15.98
C GLU A 70 2.25 3.14 -16.70
N SER A 71 3.49 2.67 -16.70
CA SER A 71 3.85 1.37 -17.30
C SER A 71 3.37 0.15 -16.52
N GLY A 72 2.86 0.35 -15.30
CA GLY A 72 2.36 -0.72 -14.45
C GLY A 72 3.44 -1.51 -13.70
N VAL A 73 4.68 -1.07 -13.71
CA VAL A 73 5.76 -1.70 -12.94
C VAL A 73 5.41 -1.77 -11.46
N THR A 74 4.87 -0.69 -10.90
CA THR A 74 4.48 -0.67 -9.48
C THR A 74 3.43 -1.71 -9.12
N ARG A 75 2.56 -2.12 -10.04
CA ARG A 75 1.53 -3.14 -9.79
C ARG A 75 2.11 -4.54 -9.61
N ALA A 76 3.31 -4.81 -10.12
CA ALA A 76 3.97 -6.07 -9.88
C ALA A 76 4.65 -6.14 -8.50
N PHE A 77 5.04 -4.98 -7.94
CA PHE A 77 5.62 -4.90 -6.59
C PHE A 77 4.58 -4.58 -5.51
N PHE A 78 3.49 -3.91 -5.86
CA PHE A 78 2.37 -3.57 -4.99
C PHE A 78 1.05 -3.97 -5.66
N PRO A 79 0.67 -5.26 -5.61
CA PRO A 79 -0.41 -5.81 -6.42
C PRO A 79 -1.81 -5.66 -5.81
N HIS A 80 -1.94 -5.20 -4.58
CA HIS A 80 -3.23 -5.07 -3.88
C HIS A 80 -3.64 -3.62 -3.64
N GLY A 81 -4.80 -3.41 -3.03
CA GLY A 81 -5.25 -2.08 -2.62
C GLY A 81 -4.43 -1.52 -1.46
N LEU A 82 -4.43 -0.19 -1.29
CA LEU A 82 -3.81 0.46 -0.13
C LEU A 82 -4.48 0.07 1.19
N GLY A 83 -5.70 -0.46 1.12
CA GLY A 83 -6.47 -0.92 2.25
C GLY A 83 -7.95 -1.06 1.92
N HIS A 84 -8.75 -1.20 2.96
CA HIS A 84 -10.18 -1.46 2.89
C HIS A 84 -10.91 -0.85 4.08
N SER A 85 -12.25 -0.84 4.01
CA SER A 85 -13.09 -0.53 5.16
C SER A 85 -13.08 -1.66 6.18
N ILE A 86 -13.06 -1.31 7.46
CA ILE A 86 -13.30 -2.22 8.58
C ILE A 86 -14.66 -1.91 9.17
N GLY A 87 -15.47 -2.94 9.37
CA GLY A 87 -16.80 -2.83 9.94
C GLY A 87 -17.20 -4.12 10.66
N LEU A 88 -18.38 -4.65 10.33
CA LEU A 88 -18.83 -5.97 10.83
C LEU A 88 -17.92 -7.10 10.34
N GLN A 89 -17.32 -6.93 9.16
CA GLN A 89 -16.31 -7.80 8.59
C GLN A 89 -14.97 -7.10 8.55
N VAL A 90 -13.88 -7.86 8.59
CA VAL A 90 -12.52 -7.33 8.41
C VAL A 90 -12.42 -6.65 7.04
N HIS A 91 -12.74 -7.36 5.96
CA HIS A 91 -12.91 -6.78 4.63
C HIS A 91 -14.37 -6.38 4.42
N ASP A 92 -14.76 -5.24 4.93
CA ASP A 92 -16.15 -4.82 4.89
C ASP A 92 -16.58 -4.34 3.50
N VAL A 93 -17.76 -4.80 3.07
CA VAL A 93 -18.32 -4.47 1.75
C VAL A 93 -18.73 -3.00 1.63
N ALA A 94 -18.91 -2.29 2.74
CA ALA A 94 -19.23 -0.86 2.76
C ALA A 94 -18.16 0.00 2.07
N GLY A 95 -16.92 -0.49 1.93
CA GLY A 95 -15.85 0.18 1.19
C GLY A 95 -16.17 0.48 -0.29
N PHE A 96 -17.12 -0.21 -0.89
CA PHE A 96 -17.57 -0.01 -2.27
C PHE A 96 -18.91 0.73 -2.39
N ALA A 97 -19.67 0.85 -1.30
CA ALA A 97 -21.02 1.37 -1.35
C ALA A 97 -21.04 2.85 -1.74
N SER A 98 -21.84 3.21 -2.75
CA SER A 98 -22.08 4.59 -3.15
C SER A 98 -23.28 5.20 -2.45
N ASN A 99 -24.18 4.38 -1.92
CA ASN A 99 -25.39 4.77 -1.22
C ASN A 99 -25.95 3.62 -0.36
N GLU A 100 -27.01 3.91 0.39
CA GLU A 100 -27.70 2.94 1.28
C GLU A 100 -28.41 1.80 0.52
N ARG A 101 -28.57 1.90 -0.79
CA ARG A 101 -29.18 0.86 -1.63
C ARG A 101 -28.20 -0.22 -2.05
N GLY A 102 -26.91 -0.04 -1.78
CA GLY A 102 -25.85 -0.97 -2.13
C GLY A 102 -25.31 -0.82 -3.55
N ASP A 103 -25.59 0.30 -4.23
CA ASP A 103 -24.90 0.64 -5.47
C ASP A 103 -23.40 0.80 -5.19
N THR A 104 -22.56 0.47 -6.16
CA THR A 104 -21.10 0.44 -5.98
C THR A 104 -20.39 1.49 -6.81
N LEU A 105 -19.28 2.02 -6.26
CA LEU A 105 -18.35 2.88 -6.97
C LEU A 105 -17.31 2.01 -7.72
N PRO A 106 -16.99 2.34 -8.99
CA PRO A 106 -15.99 1.60 -9.75
C PRO A 106 -14.58 1.80 -9.17
N ARG A 107 -13.74 0.80 -9.37
CA ARG A 107 -12.30 0.89 -9.10
C ARG A 107 -11.60 1.73 -10.18
N PRO A 108 -10.45 2.35 -9.86
CA PRO A 108 -9.59 2.94 -10.88
C PRO A 108 -9.13 1.88 -11.89
N ASP A 109 -8.97 2.29 -13.14
CA ASP A 109 -8.46 1.41 -14.19
C ASP A 109 -7.09 0.84 -13.84
N GLY A 110 -6.92 -0.45 -14.06
CA GLY A 110 -5.69 -1.18 -13.73
C GLY A 110 -5.50 -1.53 -12.25
N HIS A 111 -6.50 -1.22 -11.37
CA HIS A 111 -6.44 -1.52 -9.93
C HIS A 111 -7.61 -2.41 -9.45
N PRO A 112 -7.74 -3.65 -9.99
CA PRO A 112 -8.90 -4.50 -9.73
C PRO A 112 -9.01 -4.99 -8.27
N PHE A 113 -7.92 -4.91 -7.52
CA PHE A 113 -7.85 -5.40 -6.15
C PHE A 113 -8.06 -4.32 -5.09
N LEU A 114 -8.28 -3.06 -5.48
CA LEU A 114 -8.64 -2.01 -4.52
C LEU A 114 -10.01 -2.31 -3.91
N ARG A 115 -10.11 -2.33 -2.57
CA ARG A 115 -11.32 -2.68 -1.80
C ARG A 115 -12.05 -1.48 -1.19
N MET A 116 -11.46 -0.28 -1.30
CA MET A 116 -12.07 0.98 -0.84
C MET A 116 -12.11 1.97 -2.00
N THR A 117 -13.32 2.31 -2.45
CA THR A 117 -13.54 3.21 -3.60
C THR A 117 -14.29 4.49 -3.23
N ARG A 118 -14.56 4.69 -1.93
CA ARG A 118 -15.26 5.85 -1.41
C ARG A 118 -14.36 7.06 -1.19
N THR A 119 -14.98 8.22 -1.12
CA THR A 119 -14.43 9.37 -0.40
C THR A 119 -14.61 9.12 1.09
N LEU A 120 -13.59 9.43 1.88
CA LEU A 120 -13.61 9.23 3.32
C LEU A 120 -14.55 10.22 3.99
N GLU A 121 -15.30 9.74 4.96
CA GLU A 121 -16.20 10.50 5.81
C GLU A 121 -15.79 10.32 7.28
N PRO A 122 -16.12 11.26 8.17
CA PRO A 122 -15.82 11.13 9.59
C PRO A 122 -16.36 9.81 10.15
N HIS A 123 -15.64 9.20 11.08
CA HIS A 123 -15.95 7.95 11.75
C HIS A 123 -15.83 6.68 10.88
N MET A 124 -15.44 6.79 9.61
CA MET A 124 -15.01 5.59 8.87
C MET A 124 -13.72 5.05 9.45
N VAL A 125 -13.66 3.72 9.59
CA VAL A 125 -12.44 3.00 9.95
C VAL A 125 -11.94 2.28 8.70
N VAL A 126 -10.68 2.51 8.39
CA VAL A 126 -10.02 1.92 7.22
C VAL A 126 -8.65 1.37 7.59
N THR A 127 -8.19 0.35 6.88
CA THR A 127 -6.77 -0.04 6.94
C THR A 127 -5.93 0.87 6.04
N ILE A 128 -4.68 1.08 6.43
CA ILE A 128 -3.62 1.63 5.58
C ILE A 128 -2.48 0.62 5.60
N GLU A 129 -2.38 -0.16 4.52
CA GLU A 129 -1.56 -1.37 4.41
C GLU A 129 -0.67 -1.40 3.15
N PRO A 130 0.15 -0.35 2.90
CA PRO A 130 1.05 -0.43 1.76
C PRO A 130 1.95 -1.67 1.88
N GLY A 131 2.22 -2.29 0.73
CA GLY A 131 3.11 -3.43 0.66
C GLY A 131 4.08 -3.32 -0.50
N LEU A 132 5.23 -3.98 -0.38
CA LEU A 132 6.21 -4.12 -1.44
C LEU A 132 6.66 -5.57 -1.47
N TYR A 133 6.45 -6.27 -2.61
CA TYR A 133 6.62 -7.71 -2.71
C TYR A 133 7.52 -8.11 -3.86
N PHE A 134 8.21 -9.25 -3.68
CA PHE A 134 9.08 -9.87 -4.68
C PHE A 134 8.48 -11.21 -5.13
N ILE A 135 7.23 -11.18 -5.64
CA ILE A 135 6.45 -12.36 -6.05
C ILE A 135 6.87 -12.76 -7.47
N GLU A 136 7.51 -13.93 -7.61
CA GLU A 136 8.04 -14.44 -8.88
C GLU A 136 7.03 -14.35 -10.03
N MET A 137 5.81 -14.83 -9.82
CA MET A 137 4.79 -14.89 -10.86
C MET A 137 4.42 -13.49 -11.41
N LEU A 138 4.33 -12.48 -10.54
CA LEU A 138 4.01 -11.10 -10.94
C LEU A 138 5.20 -10.40 -11.61
N LEU A 139 6.39 -10.67 -11.12
CA LEU A 139 7.63 -10.12 -11.67
C LEU A 139 7.97 -10.73 -13.03
N ALA A 140 7.67 -12.02 -13.23
CA ALA A 140 7.86 -12.69 -14.52
C ALA A 140 7.10 -12.00 -15.65
N GLU A 141 5.90 -11.46 -15.38
CA GLU A 141 5.12 -10.72 -16.38
C GLU A 141 5.82 -9.45 -16.90
N LEU A 142 6.79 -8.91 -16.15
CA LEU A 142 7.56 -7.74 -16.56
C LEU A 142 8.76 -8.08 -17.43
N ARG A 143 9.27 -9.33 -17.38
CA ARG A 143 10.50 -9.72 -18.07
C ARG A 143 10.42 -9.57 -19.59
N ASP A 144 9.26 -9.86 -20.17
CA ASP A 144 9.04 -9.81 -21.61
C ASP A 144 8.54 -8.43 -22.09
N LYS A 145 8.38 -7.47 -21.19
CA LYS A 145 7.94 -6.12 -21.52
C LYS A 145 9.14 -5.17 -21.76
N PRO A 146 8.98 -4.12 -22.57
CA PRO A 146 10.05 -3.14 -22.82
C PRO A 146 10.61 -2.50 -21.55
N VAL A 147 9.80 -2.37 -20.49
CA VAL A 147 10.18 -1.82 -19.18
C VAL A 147 11.19 -2.70 -18.42
N SER A 148 11.35 -3.95 -18.81
CA SER A 148 12.28 -4.90 -18.20
C SER A 148 13.73 -4.38 -18.10
N ARG A 149 14.17 -3.60 -19.10
CA ARG A 149 15.51 -2.99 -19.13
C ARG A 149 15.76 -1.98 -18.00
N ASP A 150 14.69 -1.40 -17.45
CA ASP A 150 14.76 -0.40 -16.38
C ASP A 150 14.62 -1.01 -14.99
N ILE A 151 14.54 -2.35 -14.90
CA ILE A 151 14.48 -3.10 -13.64
C ILE A 151 15.87 -3.69 -13.35
N ALA A 152 16.32 -3.55 -12.12
CA ALA A 152 17.59 -4.14 -11.64
C ALA A 152 17.35 -5.60 -11.21
N TRP A 153 17.26 -6.50 -12.20
CA TRP A 153 16.88 -7.90 -11.98
C TRP A 153 17.76 -8.64 -10.99
N ASP A 154 19.08 -8.41 -10.99
CA ASP A 154 20.00 -9.06 -10.04
C ASP A 154 19.62 -8.70 -8.59
N LYS A 155 19.25 -7.44 -8.36
CA LYS A 155 18.80 -6.98 -7.04
C LYS A 155 17.43 -7.56 -6.68
N VAL A 156 16.50 -7.56 -7.62
CA VAL A 156 15.17 -8.17 -7.44
C VAL A 156 15.30 -9.65 -7.08
N GLU A 157 16.14 -10.41 -7.79
CA GLU A 157 16.42 -11.82 -7.50
C GLU A 157 16.97 -12.02 -6.08
N ALA A 158 17.94 -11.19 -5.68
CA ALA A 158 18.54 -11.25 -4.34
C ALA A 158 17.49 -10.99 -3.23
N PHE A 159 16.47 -10.17 -3.50
CA PHE A 159 15.44 -9.82 -2.51
C PHE A 159 14.25 -10.79 -2.46
N LYS A 160 14.09 -11.70 -3.41
CA LYS A 160 13.03 -12.72 -3.38
C LYS A 160 13.03 -13.57 -2.11
N GLN A 161 14.20 -13.81 -1.51
CA GLN A 161 14.33 -14.56 -0.27
C GLN A 161 13.55 -13.94 0.90
N TYR A 162 13.27 -12.63 0.88
CA TYR A 162 12.52 -11.93 1.92
C TYR A 162 11.01 -11.96 1.68
N GLY A 163 10.56 -12.33 0.48
CA GLY A 163 9.14 -12.37 0.09
C GLY A 163 8.54 -10.98 -0.10
N GLY A 164 8.47 -10.19 0.94
CA GLY A 164 7.93 -8.83 0.86
C GLY A 164 7.78 -8.15 2.21
N ILE A 165 7.23 -6.94 2.17
CA ILE A 165 6.98 -6.08 3.32
C ILE A 165 5.51 -5.68 3.28
N ARG A 166 4.82 -5.74 4.43
CA ARG A 166 3.55 -5.07 4.70
C ARG A 166 3.60 -4.45 6.08
N ILE A 167 3.14 -3.21 6.17
CA ILE A 167 2.91 -2.51 7.43
C ILE A 167 1.50 -1.99 7.37
N GLU A 168 0.65 -2.37 8.33
CA GLU A 168 -0.77 -2.17 8.29
C GLU A 168 -1.30 -1.66 9.63
N ASP A 169 -2.01 -0.56 9.58
CA ASP A 169 -2.67 0.06 10.70
C ASP A 169 -4.16 0.24 10.44
N ASP A 170 -4.97 0.07 11.48
CA ASP A 170 -6.37 0.49 11.55
C ASP A 170 -6.43 1.98 11.89
N VAL A 171 -7.11 2.77 11.06
CA VAL A 171 -7.13 4.23 11.14
C VAL A 171 -8.55 4.75 11.09
N VAL A 172 -8.92 5.59 12.06
CA VAL A 172 -10.19 6.31 12.06
C VAL A 172 -10.05 7.61 11.27
N CYS A 173 -10.94 7.81 10.31
CA CYS A 173 -11.09 9.07 9.61
C CYS A 173 -11.79 10.09 10.52
N THR A 174 -11.20 11.26 10.69
CA THR A 174 -11.79 12.39 11.42
C THR A 174 -11.92 13.61 10.51
N GLU A 175 -12.46 14.70 11.01
CA GLU A 175 -12.49 15.98 10.29
C GLU A 175 -11.08 16.56 10.11
N ASP A 176 -10.22 16.38 11.11
CA ASP A 176 -8.88 16.96 11.17
C ASP A 176 -7.79 15.88 11.01
N ALA A 177 -7.08 15.55 12.08
CA ALA A 177 -6.03 14.54 12.08
C ALA A 177 -6.61 13.14 12.35
N PRO A 178 -6.19 12.12 11.61
CA PRO A 178 -6.66 10.75 11.83
C PRO A 178 -6.25 10.21 13.20
N GLU A 179 -7.03 9.26 13.72
CA GLU A 179 -6.64 8.46 14.88
C GLU A 179 -6.05 7.15 14.40
N ASN A 180 -4.80 6.85 14.77
CA ASN A 180 -4.15 5.57 14.44
C ASN A 180 -4.34 4.58 15.59
N LEU A 181 -5.43 3.81 15.55
CA LEU A 181 -5.80 2.88 16.61
C LEU A 181 -4.69 1.86 16.91
N THR A 182 -3.98 1.41 15.88
CA THR A 182 -2.92 0.42 16.01
C THR A 182 -1.71 0.98 16.75
N ARG A 183 -1.19 2.14 16.33
CA ARG A 183 0.01 2.73 16.96
C ARG A 183 -0.28 3.26 18.35
N ASP A 184 -1.46 3.81 18.55
CA ASP A 184 -1.89 4.27 19.87
C ASP A 184 -2.00 3.10 20.86
N ALA A 185 -2.54 1.95 20.42
CA ALA A 185 -2.57 0.74 21.23
C ALA A 185 -1.16 0.22 21.54
N PHE A 186 -0.24 0.20 20.58
CA PHE A 186 1.15 -0.20 20.85
C PHE A 186 1.86 0.75 21.81
N ALA A 187 1.65 2.06 21.66
CA ALA A 187 2.24 3.04 22.58
C ALA A 187 1.70 2.91 24.01
N ALA A 188 0.43 2.51 24.17
CA ALA A 188 -0.16 2.28 25.49
C ALA A 188 0.31 0.99 26.18
N LEU A 189 0.94 0.06 25.45
CA LEU A 189 1.47 -1.20 25.96
C LEU A 189 2.99 -1.16 26.22
N ALA A 190 3.68 -0.12 25.79
CA ALA A 190 5.12 0.06 25.95
C ALA A 190 5.48 0.73 27.29
#